data_de31774a618377abce2382e47ff04296
#
_entry.id   de31774a618377abce2382e47ff04296
#
_cell.length_a   1.000
_cell.length_b   1.000
_cell.length_c   1.000
_cell.angle_alpha   90.00
_cell.angle_beta   90.00
_cell.angle_gamma   90.00
#
_symmetry.space_group_name_H-M   'P 1'
#
loop_
_entity.id
_entity.type
_entity.pdbx_description
1 polymer ?
#
loop_
_entity_poly.entity_id
_entity_poly.type
_entity_poly.pdbx_seq_one_letter_code
_entity_poly.pdbx_strand_id
1 'polypeptide(L)'
;MIKRIAQTAGFTGLLAALLLTLLQSLWVAPLILQAETYEKAPATEAVHEHGPGAMTGHVHDEEAWEPEDGWQRVLATTGGNLVVAVGFALMLAGLYTLRAPSRTSQGLLWGLAGYATFCLAPTLGLPPELPGTAAADLVQRQTWWVGAAASTAVGLALIVFAGNWLLKLQGAAIIAVPHVIGAPQPEVHSMLAPEALEAQFKIASQLTNAAFWLALGLISAWLFRRKGENGQRA
;
A
#
# COMPACT_ATOMS: atom_id res chain seq x y z
N MET A 1 21.96 1.29 20.07
CA MET A 1 20.63 0.86 19.58
C MET A 1 20.15 1.70 18.42
N ILE A 2 20.03 3.02 18.52
CA ILE A 2 19.55 3.94 17.48
C ILE A 2 20.32 3.78 16.17
N LYS A 3 21.66 3.77 16.19
CA LYS A 3 22.49 3.55 15.00
C LYS A 3 22.15 2.25 14.27
N ARG A 4 21.88 1.16 14.99
CA ARG A 4 21.47 -0.13 14.42
C ARG A 4 20.13 -0.03 13.72
N ILE A 5 19.13 0.62 14.34
CA ILE A 5 17.79 0.85 13.75
C ILE A 5 17.93 1.67 12.47
N ALA A 6 18.57 2.84 12.54
CA ALA A 6 18.73 3.74 11.39
C ALA A 6 19.46 3.08 10.22
N GLN A 7 20.55 2.38 10.48
CA GLN A 7 21.28 1.67 9.42
C GLN A 7 20.49 0.50 8.84
N THR A 8 19.75 -0.26 9.68
CA THR A 8 18.90 -1.35 9.19
C THR A 8 17.82 -0.77 8.30
N ALA A 9 17.15 0.29 8.76
CA ALA A 9 16.06 0.90 8.01
C ALA A 9 16.52 1.55 6.70
N GLY A 10 17.62 2.30 6.71
CA GLY A 10 18.14 2.96 5.51
C GLY A 10 18.52 1.96 4.41
N PHE A 11 19.30 0.94 4.75
CA PHE A 11 19.69 -0.07 3.74
C PHE A 11 18.52 -0.95 3.29
N THR A 12 17.66 -1.37 4.22
CA THR A 12 16.46 -2.16 3.88
C THR A 12 15.52 -1.34 3.00
N GLY A 13 15.25 -0.09 3.41
CA GLY A 13 14.36 0.80 2.68
C GLY A 13 14.85 1.07 1.26
N LEU A 14 16.15 1.34 1.09
CA LEU A 14 16.73 1.54 -0.23
C LEU A 14 16.55 0.30 -1.14
N LEU A 15 16.92 -0.89 -0.67
CA LEU A 15 16.82 -2.11 -1.47
C LEU A 15 15.36 -2.47 -1.77
N ALA A 16 14.47 -2.34 -0.79
CA ALA A 16 13.05 -2.62 -0.97
C ALA A 16 12.36 -1.60 -1.89
N ALA A 17 12.74 -0.31 -1.81
CA ALA A 17 12.23 0.72 -2.72
C ALA A 17 12.64 0.47 -4.17
N LEU A 18 13.89 0.11 -4.41
CA LEU A 18 14.37 -0.23 -5.76
C LEU A 18 13.62 -1.44 -6.33
N LEU A 19 13.42 -2.48 -5.51
CA LEU A 19 12.63 -3.64 -5.92
C LEU A 19 11.19 -3.25 -6.23
N LEU A 20 10.55 -2.47 -5.36
CA LEU A 20 9.18 -2.01 -5.54
C LEU A 20 9.04 -1.19 -6.83
N THR A 21 9.94 -0.22 -7.04
CA THR A 21 9.94 0.61 -8.25
C THR A 21 10.13 -0.24 -9.50
N LEU A 22 11.04 -1.20 -9.48
CA LEU A 22 11.24 -2.11 -10.61
C LEU A 22 9.95 -2.89 -10.93
N LEU A 23 9.34 -3.52 -9.93
CA LEU A 23 8.11 -4.30 -10.12
C LEU A 23 6.95 -3.42 -10.58
N GLN A 24 6.80 -2.22 -10.01
CA GLN A 24 5.77 -1.27 -10.44
C GLN A 24 5.99 -0.80 -11.87
N SER A 25 7.22 -0.46 -12.25
CA SER A 25 7.53 0.00 -13.61
C SER A 25 7.31 -1.07 -14.67
N LEU A 26 7.57 -2.34 -14.34
CA LEU A 26 7.42 -3.44 -15.29
C LEU A 26 5.99 -3.99 -15.38
N TRP A 27 5.22 -3.88 -14.31
CA TRP A 27 3.94 -4.60 -14.23
C TRP A 27 2.75 -3.69 -13.94
N VAL A 28 2.86 -2.77 -13.00
CA VAL A 28 1.74 -1.94 -12.54
C VAL A 28 1.57 -0.68 -13.39
N ALA A 29 2.67 0.04 -13.66
CA ALA A 29 2.64 1.29 -14.41
C ALA A 29 2.06 1.13 -15.84
N PRO A 30 2.37 0.07 -16.62
CA PRO A 30 1.76 -0.12 -17.93
C PRO A 30 0.23 -0.21 -17.88
N LEU A 31 -0.34 -0.81 -16.82
CA LEU A 31 -1.78 -0.93 -16.65
C LEU A 31 -2.42 0.43 -16.32
N ILE A 32 -1.74 1.25 -15.51
CA ILE A 32 -2.18 2.62 -15.21
C ILE A 32 -2.16 3.47 -16.48
N LEU A 33 -1.05 3.46 -17.23
CA LEU A 33 -0.91 4.20 -18.49
C LEU A 33 -1.98 3.78 -19.52
N GLN A 34 -2.30 2.50 -19.55
CA GLN A 34 -3.39 2.01 -20.42
C GLN A 34 -4.74 2.54 -19.94
N ALA A 35 -5.01 2.60 -18.63
CA ALA A 35 -6.25 3.14 -18.09
C ALA A 35 -6.42 4.64 -18.39
N GLU A 36 -5.34 5.42 -18.30
CA GLU A 36 -5.33 6.85 -18.64
C GLU A 36 -5.74 7.11 -20.09
N THR A 37 -5.56 6.16 -21.02
CA THR A 37 -6.04 6.33 -22.40
C THR A 37 -7.55 6.35 -22.50
N TYR A 38 -8.26 5.65 -21.61
CA TYR A 38 -9.71 5.67 -21.54
C TYR A 38 -10.24 6.94 -20.89
N GLU A 39 -9.50 7.53 -19.96
CA GLU A 39 -9.85 8.80 -19.32
C GLU A 39 -9.68 10.00 -20.26
N LYS A 40 -8.62 9.97 -21.10
CA LYS A 40 -8.32 11.01 -22.07
C LYS A 40 -9.10 10.87 -23.40
N ALA A 41 -9.79 9.74 -23.61
CA ALA A 41 -10.61 9.57 -24.82
C ALA A 41 -11.75 10.59 -24.81
N PRO A 42 -11.96 11.38 -25.92
CA PRO A 42 -13.09 12.29 -25.99
C PRO A 42 -14.37 11.47 -25.80
N ALA A 43 -15.22 11.90 -24.86
CA ALA A 43 -16.55 11.32 -24.72
C ALA A 43 -17.21 11.34 -26.10
N THR A 44 -17.47 10.18 -26.69
CA THR A 44 -18.20 10.06 -27.96
C THR A 44 -19.55 10.69 -27.68
N GLU A 45 -19.82 11.85 -28.31
CA GLU A 45 -21.00 12.67 -28.12
C GLU A 45 -22.26 11.80 -28.28
N ALA A 46 -22.85 11.43 -27.12
CA ALA A 46 -24.28 11.18 -27.14
C ALA A 46 -24.90 12.56 -27.35
N VAL A 47 -25.35 12.81 -28.59
CA VAL A 47 -26.07 14.01 -28.98
C VAL A 47 -27.34 14.08 -28.13
N HIS A 48 -27.22 14.78 -26.99
CA HIS A 48 -28.38 15.33 -26.30
C HIS A 48 -28.43 16.82 -26.62
N GLU A 49 -29.41 17.19 -27.47
CA GLU A 49 -29.84 18.58 -27.66
C GLU A 49 -30.17 19.17 -26.27
N HIS A 50 -29.28 20.00 -25.77
CA HIS A 50 -29.59 20.88 -24.65
C HIS A 50 -29.58 22.30 -25.13
N GLY A 51 -30.72 22.96 -24.90
CA GLY A 51 -30.95 24.36 -25.14
C GLY A 51 -29.98 25.29 -24.48
N PRO A 52 -29.87 26.57 -24.89
CA PRO A 52 -28.86 27.50 -24.47
C PRO A 52 -29.13 27.99 -23.03
N GLY A 53 -28.27 27.64 -22.10
CA GLY A 53 -28.31 28.27 -20.77
C GLY A 53 -27.77 27.41 -19.66
N ALA A 54 -26.45 27.34 -19.50
CA ALA A 54 -25.75 27.31 -18.21
C ALA A 54 -24.25 27.27 -18.48
N MET A 55 -23.60 28.43 -18.56
CA MET A 55 -22.16 28.52 -18.36
C MET A 55 -21.89 28.33 -16.88
N THR A 56 -21.66 27.12 -16.44
CA THR A 56 -20.92 26.87 -15.21
C THR A 56 -19.46 26.77 -15.60
N GLY A 57 -18.74 27.88 -15.36
CA GLY A 57 -17.30 27.92 -15.50
C GLY A 57 -16.70 26.83 -14.60
N HIS A 58 -16.04 25.86 -15.21
CA HIS A 58 -15.09 25.03 -14.49
C HIS A 58 -14.00 25.97 -14.01
N VAL A 59 -13.97 26.22 -12.71
CA VAL A 59 -12.82 26.80 -12.04
C VAL A 59 -11.71 25.75 -12.24
N HIS A 60 -10.76 26.05 -13.13
CA HIS A 60 -9.49 25.33 -13.16
C HIS A 60 -8.82 25.64 -11.81
N ASP A 61 -8.93 24.71 -10.86
CA ASP A 61 -7.96 24.66 -9.78
C ASP A 61 -6.58 24.65 -10.43
N GLU A 62 -5.66 25.49 -9.95
CA GLU A 62 -4.28 25.55 -10.43
C GLU A 62 -3.79 24.12 -10.57
N GLU A 63 -3.49 23.68 -11.80
CA GLU A 63 -3.09 22.31 -12.10
C GLU A 63 -1.93 21.94 -11.17
N ALA A 64 -2.20 21.07 -10.22
CA ALA A 64 -1.15 20.55 -9.33
C ALA A 64 -0.05 19.97 -10.21
N TRP A 65 1.21 20.31 -9.92
CA TRP A 65 2.35 19.80 -10.69
C TRP A 65 2.32 18.27 -10.77
N GLU A 66 2.30 17.73 -11.97
CA GLU A 66 2.39 16.31 -12.25
C GLU A 66 3.68 15.98 -13.01
N PRO A 67 4.37 14.88 -12.67
CA PRO A 67 5.55 14.47 -13.40
C PRO A 67 5.16 14.00 -14.82
N GLU A 68 5.90 14.45 -15.82
CA GLU A 68 5.74 13.96 -17.19
C GLU A 68 6.00 12.46 -17.29
N ASP A 69 5.40 11.81 -18.26
CA ASP A 69 5.62 10.39 -18.54
C ASP A 69 7.11 10.09 -18.83
N GLY A 70 7.52 8.87 -18.49
CA GLY A 70 8.89 8.44 -18.66
C GLY A 70 9.74 8.60 -17.41
N TRP A 71 10.95 9.18 -17.53
CA TRP A 71 11.93 9.18 -16.44
C TRP A 71 11.52 10.04 -15.24
N GLN A 72 10.77 11.14 -15.45
CA GLN A 72 10.29 11.99 -14.35
C GLN A 72 9.28 11.23 -13.48
N ARG A 73 8.31 10.53 -14.08
CA ARG A 73 7.35 9.68 -13.38
C ARG A 73 8.06 8.56 -12.60
N VAL A 74 9.07 7.92 -13.20
CA VAL A 74 9.88 6.88 -12.53
C VAL A 74 10.64 7.45 -11.33
N LEU A 75 11.25 8.63 -11.46
CA LEU A 75 11.95 9.27 -10.35
C LEU A 75 11.00 9.67 -9.22
N ALA A 76 9.86 10.28 -9.52
CA ALA A 76 8.85 10.64 -8.53
C ALA A 76 8.34 9.39 -7.79
N THR A 77 8.01 8.33 -8.52
CA THR A 77 7.61 7.03 -7.94
C THR A 77 8.72 6.44 -7.07
N THR A 78 9.97 6.47 -7.54
CA THR A 78 11.12 5.97 -6.76
C THR A 78 11.30 6.75 -5.47
N GLY A 79 11.16 8.07 -5.53
CA GLY A 79 11.23 8.95 -4.34
C GLY A 79 10.14 8.61 -3.32
N GLY A 80 8.89 8.49 -3.76
CA GLY A 80 7.77 8.08 -2.92
C GLY A 80 7.97 6.69 -2.32
N ASN A 81 8.38 5.72 -3.14
CA ASN A 81 8.68 4.37 -2.68
C ASN A 81 9.81 4.33 -1.65
N LEU A 82 10.84 5.17 -1.81
CA LEU A 82 11.94 5.26 -0.85
C LEU A 82 11.46 5.75 0.52
N VAL A 83 10.66 6.81 0.56
CA VAL A 83 10.09 7.35 1.82
C VAL A 83 9.26 6.28 2.52
N VAL A 84 8.34 5.64 1.80
CA VAL A 84 7.47 4.59 2.32
C VAL A 84 8.27 3.37 2.81
N ALA A 85 9.21 2.89 2.01
CA ALA A 85 10.03 1.72 2.35
C ALA A 85 10.93 1.97 3.56
N VAL A 86 11.54 3.16 3.67
CA VAL A 86 12.32 3.54 4.85
C VAL A 86 11.43 3.65 6.08
N GLY A 87 10.23 4.25 5.95
CA GLY A 87 9.26 4.34 7.04
C GLY A 87 8.85 2.97 7.58
N PHE A 88 8.46 2.04 6.72
CA PHE A 88 8.13 0.67 7.13
C PHE A 88 9.34 -0.12 7.65
N ALA A 89 10.53 0.09 7.09
CA ALA A 89 11.75 -0.52 7.60
C ALA A 89 12.12 0.01 8.99
N LEU A 90 11.90 1.31 9.28
CA LEU A 90 12.05 1.90 10.61
C LEU A 90 11.07 1.28 11.60
N MET A 91 9.81 1.13 11.20
CA MET A 91 8.79 0.47 12.01
C MET A 91 9.18 -0.97 12.36
N LEU A 92 9.59 -1.78 11.37
CA LEU A 92 10.03 -3.16 11.62
C LEU A 92 11.27 -3.20 12.51
N ALA A 93 12.28 -2.37 12.25
CA ALA A 93 13.49 -2.30 13.07
C ALA A 93 13.19 -1.87 14.52
N GLY A 94 12.22 -0.97 14.72
CA GLY A 94 11.67 -0.61 16.03
C GLY A 94 11.02 -1.79 16.73
N LEU A 95 10.13 -2.51 16.05
CA LEU A 95 9.46 -3.72 16.56
C LEU A 95 10.46 -4.83 16.91
N TYR A 96 11.56 -4.96 16.17
CA TYR A 96 12.63 -5.92 16.48
C TYR A 96 13.38 -5.60 17.79
N THR A 97 13.32 -4.36 18.27
CA THR A 97 13.87 -4.04 19.60
C THR A 97 13.04 -4.65 20.75
N LEU A 98 11.74 -4.83 20.51
CA LEU A 98 10.83 -5.47 21.45
C LEU A 98 10.86 -7.00 21.30
N ARG A 99 10.96 -7.48 20.06
CA ARG A 99 10.98 -8.92 19.75
C ARG A 99 11.88 -9.21 18.54
N ALA A 100 13.16 -9.35 18.82
CA ALA A 100 14.16 -9.61 17.78
C ALA A 100 13.92 -10.96 17.08
N PRO A 101 14.02 -11.02 15.74
CA PRO A 101 13.95 -12.29 15.03
C PRO A 101 15.19 -13.13 15.38
N SER A 102 14.95 -14.38 15.80
CA SER A 102 16.03 -15.34 16.11
C SER A 102 16.68 -15.92 14.85
N ARG A 103 15.92 -15.96 13.74
CA ARG A 103 16.37 -16.43 12.42
C ARG A 103 15.96 -15.41 11.36
N THR A 104 16.76 -15.29 10.27
CA THR A 104 16.43 -14.41 9.16
C THR A 104 15.08 -14.77 8.52
N SER A 105 14.73 -16.06 8.44
CA SER A 105 13.44 -16.52 7.92
C SER A 105 12.23 -16.01 8.69
N GLN A 106 12.36 -15.67 9.96
CA GLN A 106 11.28 -15.03 10.71
C GLN A 106 10.93 -13.63 10.16
N GLY A 107 11.84 -13.00 9.42
CA GLY A 107 11.56 -11.79 8.68
C GLY A 107 10.41 -11.94 7.69
N LEU A 108 10.23 -13.15 7.10
CA LEU A 108 9.08 -13.43 6.24
C LEU A 108 7.75 -13.33 7.00
N LEU A 109 7.69 -13.80 8.24
CA LEU A 109 6.48 -13.70 9.07
C LEU A 109 6.18 -12.23 9.42
N TRP A 110 7.20 -11.43 9.71
CA TRP A 110 7.04 -9.99 9.91
C TRP A 110 6.61 -9.27 8.63
N GLY A 111 7.17 -9.65 7.48
CA GLY A 111 6.75 -9.14 6.18
C GLY A 111 5.30 -9.52 5.86
N LEU A 112 4.91 -10.78 6.07
CA LEU A 112 3.52 -11.23 5.90
C LEU A 112 2.55 -10.50 6.83
N ALA A 113 2.93 -10.26 8.09
CA ALA A 113 2.11 -9.48 9.01
C ALA A 113 1.95 -8.03 8.54
N GLY A 114 3.02 -7.40 8.03
CA GLY A 114 2.95 -6.07 7.44
C GLY A 114 2.08 -6.04 6.18
N TYR A 115 2.24 -7.00 5.27
CA TYR A 115 1.39 -7.14 4.09
C TYR A 115 -0.08 -7.30 4.46
N ALA A 116 -0.38 -8.20 5.41
CA ALA A 116 -1.74 -8.40 5.88
C ALA A 116 -2.35 -7.13 6.47
N THR A 117 -1.54 -6.37 7.25
CA THR A 117 -1.99 -5.16 7.94
C THR A 117 -2.23 -3.99 6.99
N PHE A 118 -1.28 -3.70 6.10
CA PHE A 118 -1.28 -2.45 5.32
C PHE A 118 -1.78 -2.62 3.88
N CYS A 119 -1.88 -3.86 3.40
CA CYS A 119 -2.34 -4.14 2.04
C CYS A 119 -3.54 -5.08 2.03
N LEU A 120 -3.40 -6.33 2.48
CA LEU A 120 -4.42 -7.35 2.28
C LEU A 120 -5.74 -7.01 2.98
N ALA A 121 -5.73 -6.72 4.29
CA ALA A 121 -6.96 -6.42 5.03
C ALA A 121 -7.66 -5.16 4.50
N PRO A 122 -6.99 -4.00 4.30
CA PRO A 122 -7.64 -2.85 3.69
C PRO A 122 -8.20 -3.12 2.30
N THR A 123 -7.52 -3.90 1.46
CA THR A 123 -7.95 -4.21 0.09
C THR A 123 -9.24 -5.04 0.04
N LEU A 124 -9.57 -5.78 1.09
CA LEU A 124 -10.84 -6.52 1.15
C LEU A 124 -12.08 -5.61 1.15
N GLY A 125 -11.93 -4.35 1.57
CA GLY A 125 -13.00 -3.37 1.53
C GLY A 125 -12.76 -2.23 0.52
N LEU A 126 -11.50 -1.82 0.36
CA LEU A 126 -11.07 -0.77 -0.56
C LEU A 126 -9.99 -1.33 -1.51
N PRO A 127 -10.38 -2.04 -2.56
CA PRO A 127 -9.42 -2.55 -3.54
C PRO A 127 -8.71 -1.39 -4.25
N PRO A 128 -7.51 -1.60 -4.81
CA PRO A 128 -6.85 -0.60 -5.63
C PRO A 128 -7.69 -0.35 -6.89
N GLU A 129 -7.84 0.91 -7.24
CA GLU A 129 -8.67 1.40 -8.35
C GLU A 129 -7.78 2.00 -9.44
N LEU A 130 -8.19 1.84 -10.70
CA LEU A 130 -7.56 2.51 -11.84
C LEU A 130 -8.06 3.96 -11.98
N PRO A 131 -7.30 4.84 -12.65
CA PRO A 131 -7.77 6.17 -13.04
C PRO A 131 -9.13 6.10 -13.75
N GLY A 132 -9.99 7.10 -13.51
CA GLY A 132 -11.34 7.14 -14.07
C GLY A 132 -12.37 6.22 -13.38
N THR A 133 -12.03 5.62 -12.23
CA THR A 133 -12.97 4.85 -11.40
C THR A 133 -13.61 5.76 -10.35
N ALA A 134 -14.95 5.69 -10.22
CA ALA A 134 -15.67 6.43 -9.18
C ALA A 134 -15.29 5.92 -7.79
N ALA A 135 -14.90 6.82 -6.91
CA ALA A 135 -14.47 6.51 -5.56
C ALA A 135 -15.37 7.17 -4.51
N ALA A 136 -15.51 6.55 -3.34
CA ALA A 136 -16.16 7.16 -2.20
C ALA A 136 -15.37 8.36 -1.66
N ASP A 137 -16.00 9.14 -0.76
CA ASP A 137 -15.36 10.29 -0.11
C ASP A 137 -13.99 9.94 0.48
N LEU A 138 -13.01 10.80 0.21
CA LEU A 138 -11.61 10.56 0.57
C LEU A 138 -11.41 10.40 2.08
N VAL A 139 -12.07 11.24 2.90
CA VAL A 139 -11.90 11.21 4.37
C VAL A 139 -12.48 9.92 4.93
N GLN A 140 -13.63 9.48 4.41
CA GLN A 140 -14.26 8.23 4.83
C GLN A 140 -13.38 7.03 4.46
N ARG A 141 -12.83 6.99 3.24
CA ARG A 141 -11.89 5.95 2.78
C ARG A 141 -10.64 5.89 3.65
N GLN A 142 -10.02 7.03 3.93
CA GLN A 142 -8.82 7.12 4.77
C GLN A 142 -9.11 6.66 6.20
N THR A 143 -10.22 7.10 6.79
CA THR A 143 -10.63 6.72 8.15
C THR A 143 -10.86 5.22 8.25
N TRP A 144 -11.59 4.64 7.30
CA TRP A 144 -11.85 3.20 7.27
C TRP A 144 -10.56 2.42 7.07
N TRP A 145 -9.68 2.86 6.15
CA TRP A 145 -8.39 2.23 5.88
C TRP A 145 -7.51 2.18 7.14
N VAL A 146 -7.39 3.31 7.85
CA VAL A 146 -6.64 3.38 9.12
C VAL A 146 -7.25 2.45 10.17
N GLY A 147 -8.58 2.42 10.28
CA GLY A 147 -9.30 1.51 11.16
C GLY A 147 -9.01 0.04 10.84
N ALA A 148 -9.06 -0.35 9.58
CA ALA A 148 -8.77 -1.71 9.12
C ALA A 148 -7.31 -2.10 9.39
N ALA A 149 -6.35 -1.21 9.10
CA ALA A 149 -4.94 -1.44 9.37
C ALA A 149 -4.65 -1.56 10.89
N ALA A 150 -5.19 -0.64 11.70
CA ALA A 150 -5.01 -0.67 13.16
C ALA A 150 -5.63 -1.94 13.79
N SER A 151 -6.85 -2.29 13.41
CA SER A 151 -7.55 -3.50 13.87
C SER A 151 -6.76 -4.76 13.51
N THR A 152 -6.24 -4.82 12.28
CA THR A 152 -5.42 -5.95 11.83
C THR A 152 -4.10 -6.05 12.58
N ALA A 153 -3.40 -4.93 12.80
CA ALA A 153 -2.16 -4.90 13.57
C ALA A 153 -2.36 -5.40 15.01
N VAL A 154 -3.37 -4.86 15.71
CA VAL A 154 -3.72 -5.25 17.08
C VAL A 154 -4.17 -6.70 17.14
N GLY A 155 -5.06 -7.11 16.23
CA GLY A 155 -5.58 -8.47 16.19
C GLY A 155 -4.49 -9.50 15.92
N LEU A 156 -3.59 -9.26 14.97
CA LEU A 156 -2.43 -10.13 14.71
C LEU A 156 -1.49 -10.18 15.91
N ALA A 157 -1.25 -9.05 16.58
CA ALA A 157 -0.43 -9.03 17.79
C ALA A 157 -1.03 -9.92 18.90
N LEU A 158 -2.34 -9.85 19.11
CA LEU A 158 -3.03 -10.72 20.07
C LEU A 158 -2.96 -12.19 19.66
N ILE A 159 -3.20 -12.51 18.38
CA ILE A 159 -3.16 -13.90 17.88
C ILE A 159 -1.77 -14.51 18.05
N VAL A 160 -0.72 -13.74 17.75
CA VAL A 160 0.65 -14.27 17.73
C VAL A 160 1.28 -14.26 19.12
N PHE A 161 1.03 -13.23 19.93
CA PHE A 161 1.80 -13.00 21.16
C PHE A 161 1.04 -13.30 22.45
N ALA A 162 -0.30 -13.39 22.44
CA ALA A 162 -1.04 -13.74 23.64
C ALA A 162 -0.89 -15.21 23.99
N GLY A 163 -0.67 -15.48 25.27
CA GLY A 163 -0.63 -16.83 25.82
C GLY A 163 -2.00 -17.48 26.02
N ASN A 164 -3.07 -16.66 26.06
CA ASN A 164 -4.44 -17.11 26.34
C ASN A 164 -5.26 -17.20 25.02
N TRP A 165 -5.97 -18.29 24.83
CA TRP A 165 -6.80 -18.53 23.64
C TRP A 165 -7.96 -17.53 23.51
N LEU A 166 -8.52 -17.01 24.62
CA LEU A 166 -9.57 -16.00 24.58
C LEU A 166 -9.05 -14.70 23.97
N LEU A 167 -7.83 -14.28 24.30
CA LEU A 167 -7.21 -13.12 23.68
C LEU A 167 -6.93 -13.34 22.19
N LYS A 168 -6.62 -14.54 21.78
CA LYS A 168 -6.47 -14.87 20.34
C LYS A 168 -7.80 -14.80 19.60
N LEU A 169 -8.87 -15.29 20.22
CA LEU A 169 -10.23 -15.18 19.66
C LEU A 169 -10.65 -13.71 19.57
N GLN A 170 -10.39 -12.92 20.63
CA GLN A 170 -10.63 -11.49 20.61
C GLN A 170 -9.82 -10.78 19.51
N GLY A 171 -8.57 -11.20 19.29
CA GLY A 171 -7.75 -10.70 18.17
C GLY A 171 -8.40 -10.95 16.81
N ALA A 172 -8.92 -12.17 16.59
CA ALA A 172 -9.63 -12.50 15.35
C ALA A 172 -10.93 -11.67 15.20
N ALA A 173 -11.67 -11.49 16.29
CA ALA A 173 -12.87 -10.63 16.30
C ALA A 173 -12.54 -9.17 15.96
N ILE A 174 -11.46 -8.61 16.51
CA ILE A 174 -11.01 -7.23 16.21
C ILE A 174 -10.68 -7.07 14.73
N ILE A 175 -10.00 -8.03 14.10
CA ILE A 175 -9.71 -8.00 12.66
C ILE A 175 -11.00 -7.96 11.84
N ALA A 176 -12.02 -8.68 12.25
CA ALA A 176 -13.30 -8.74 11.53
C ALA A 176 -14.13 -7.45 11.62
N VAL A 177 -13.99 -6.66 12.70
CA VAL A 177 -14.83 -5.47 12.97
C VAL A 177 -14.95 -4.52 11.78
N PRO A 178 -13.87 -3.98 11.18
CA PRO A 178 -14.00 -3.04 10.06
C PRO A 178 -14.67 -3.67 8.83
N HIS A 179 -14.51 -4.97 8.62
CA HIS A 179 -15.12 -5.67 7.49
C HIS A 179 -16.63 -5.94 7.72
N VAL A 180 -17.05 -6.12 8.98
CA VAL A 180 -18.47 -6.21 9.36
C VAL A 180 -19.16 -4.86 9.23
N ILE A 181 -18.47 -3.77 9.60
CA ILE A 181 -18.96 -2.39 9.41
C ILE A 181 -19.11 -2.08 7.92
N GLY A 182 -18.22 -2.57 7.09
CA GLY A 182 -18.17 -2.30 5.65
C GLY A 182 -17.34 -1.06 5.31
N ALA A 183 -16.72 -1.09 4.13
CA ALA A 183 -15.97 0.04 3.60
C ALA A 183 -16.92 1.04 2.91
N PRO A 184 -16.61 2.34 2.90
CA PRO A 184 -17.39 3.33 2.18
C PRO A 184 -17.35 3.05 0.68
N GLN A 185 -18.52 3.13 0.05
CA GLN A 185 -18.70 2.90 -1.38
C GLN A 185 -19.17 4.17 -2.07
N PRO A 186 -18.85 4.40 -3.36
CA PRO A 186 -19.42 5.50 -4.10
C PRO A 186 -20.92 5.29 -4.31
N GLU A 187 -21.69 6.40 -4.45
CA GLU A 187 -23.13 6.33 -4.71
C GLU A 187 -23.44 5.67 -6.05
N VAL A 188 -22.58 5.89 -7.04
CA VAL A 188 -22.69 5.30 -8.38
C VAL A 188 -21.38 4.61 -8.72
N HIS A 189 -21.45 3.31 -8.95
CA HIS A 189 -20.29 2.56 -9.43
C HIS A 189 -20.12 2.80 -10.93
N SER A 190 -19.04 3.47 -11.31
CA SER A 190 -18.65 3.67 -12.70
C SER A 190 -17.15 3.54 -12.85
N MET A 191 -16.73 3.04 -14.00
CA MET A 191 -15.33 2.91 -14.35
C MET A 191 -15.20 3.11 -15.87
N LEU A 192 -14.16 3.84 -16.29
CA LEU A 192 -13.89 4.10 -17.71
C LEU A 192 -13.10 2.98 -18.36
N ALA A 193 -12.19 2.37 -17.60
CA ALA A 193 -11.37 1.26 -18.06
C ALA A 193 -12.18 -0.06 -18.12
N PRO A 194 -11.84 -1.00 -19.02
CA PRO A 194 -12.46 -2.32 -19.07
C PRO A 194 -12.25 -3.12 -17.77
N GLU A 195 -13.26 -3.89 -17.33
CA GLU A 195 -13.20 -4.73 -16.13
C GLU A 195 -11.98 -5.68 -16.12
N ALA A 196 -11.61 -6.21 -17.29
CA ALA A 196 -10.44 -7.09 -17.41
C ALA A 196 -9.14 -6.37 -17.06
N LEU A 197 -9.01 -5.08 -17.39
CA LEU A 197 -7.84 -4.26 -17.04
C LEU A 197 -7.79 -3.99 -15.53
N GLU A 198 -8.94 -3.67 -14.94
CA GLU A 198 -9.05 -3.47 -13.49
C GLU A 198 -8.69 -4.74 -12.71
N ALA A 199 -9.17 -5.90 -13.14
CA ALA A 199 -8.84 -7.19 -12.52
C ALA A 199 -7.34 -7.47 -12.60
N GLN A 200 -6.69 -7.23 -13.74
CA GLN A 200 -5.25 -7.36 -13.90
C GLN A 200 -4.49 -6.41 -12.98
N PHE A 201 -4.92 -5.15 -12.88
CA PHE A 201 -4.31 -4.15 -12.00
C PHE A 201 -4.42 -4.54 -10.52
N LYS A 202 -5.57 -5.02 -10.07
CA LYS A 202 -5.76 -5.51 -8.69
C LYS A 202 -4.78 -6.64 -8.37
N ILE A 203 -4.65 -7.62 -9.26
CA ILE A 203 -3.73 -8.75 -9.09
C ILE A 203 -2.27 -8.27 -9.10
N ALA A 204 -1.88 -7.47 -10.08
CA ALA A 204 -0.53 -6.93 -10.22
C ALA A 204 -0.13 -6.11 -8.97
N SER A 205 -1.02 -5.25 -8.50
CA SER A 205 -0.82 -4.43 -7.29
C SER A 205 -0.64 -5.30 -6.05
N GLN A 206 -1.49 -6.31 -5.85
CA GLN A 206 -1.39 -7.21 -4.69
C GLN A 206 -0.10 -8.03 -4.68
N LEU A 207 0.27 -8.62 -5.81
CA LEU A 207 1.49 -9.42 -5.91
C LEU A 207 2.75 -8.58 -5.77
N THR A 208 2.76 -7.38 -6.33
CA THR A 208 3.86 -6.42 -6.18
C THR A 208 4.03 -6.01 -4.72
N ASN A 209 2.95 -5.69 -4.03
CA ASN A 209 2.99 -5.35 -2.60
C ASN A 209 3.39 -6.56 -1.73
N ALA A 210 2.92 -7.76 -2.04
CA ALA A 210 3.35 -8.97 -1.34
C ALA A 210 4.86 -9.20 -1.48
N ALA A 211 5.39 -9.10 -2.69
CA ALA A 211 6.83 -9.22 -2.94
C ALA A 211 7.64 -8.15 -2.20
N PHE A 212 7.18 -6.91 -2.20
CA PHE A 212 7.78 -5.81 -1.44
C PHE A 212 7.86 -6.12 0.06
N TRP A 213 6.74 -6.50 0.68
CA TRP A 213 6.69 -6.78 2.12
C TRP A 213 7.52 -8.00 2.53
N LEU A 214 7.53 -9.05 1.71
CA LEU A 214 8.37 -10.22 1.96
C LEU A 214 9.86 -9.87 1.89
N ALA A 215 10.26 -9.10 0.88
CA ALA A 215 11.64 -8.62 0.75
C ALA A 215 12.00 -7.68 1.90
N LEU A 216 11.13 -6.71 2.23
CA LEU A 216 11.33 -5.78 3.34
C LEU A 216 11.54 -6.53 4.68
N GLY A 217 10.69 -7.50 4.98
CA GLY A 217 10.78 -8.31 6.19
C GLY A 217 12.06 -9.14 6.22
N LEU A 218 12.40 -9.82 5.12
CA LEU A 218 13.58 -10.68 5.04
C LEU A 218 14.88 -9.88 5.18
N ILE A 219 15.01 -8.79 4.40
CA ILE A 219 16.22 -7.93 4.38
C ILE A 219 16.38 -7.24 5.73
N SER A 220 15.30 -6.69 6.32
CA SER A 220 15.37 -6.02 7.61
C SER A 220 15.78 -6.98 8.73
N ALA A 221 15.24 -8.20 8.78
CA ALA A 221 15.61 -9.19 9.77
C ALA A 221 17.07 -9.63 9.60
N TRP A 222 17.54 -9.84 8.39
CA TRP A 222 18.93 -10.21 8.11
C TRP A 222 19.90 -9.10 8.55
N LEU A 223 19.67 -7.87 8.16
CA LEU A 223 20.50 -6.71 8.52
C LEU A 223 20.48 -6.45 10.02
N PHE A 224 19.30 -6.49 10.65
CA PHE A 224 19.17 -6.26 12.07
C PHE A 224 19.94 -7.27 12.90
N ARG A 225 19.90 -8.56 12.55
CA ARG A 225 20.67 -9.61 13.21
C ARG A 225 22.17 -9.44 13.02
N ARG A 226 22.61 -9.30 11.75
CA ARG A 226 24.05 -9.16 11.43
C ARG A 226 24.72 -7.99 12.16
N LYS A 227 24.01 -6.84 12.27
CA LYS A 227 24.51 -5.67 13.00
C LYS A 227 24.51 -5.87 14.52
N GLY A 228 23.65 -6.73 15.05
CA GLY A 228 23.66 -7.12 16.46
C GLY A 228 24.90 -7.96 16.83
N GLU A 229 25.23 -8.93 15.99
CA GLU A 229 26.39 -9.81 16.16
C GLU A 229 27.72 -9.05 16.08
N ASN A 230 27.84 -8.09 15.16
CA ASN A 230 29.04 -7.27 15.00
C ASN A 230 29.23 -6.29 16.17
N GLY A 231 28.15 -5.79 16.78
CA GLY A 231 28.23 -4.90 17.94
C GLY A 231 28.59 -5.61 19.28
N GLN A 232 28.53 -6.94 19.30
CA GLN A 232 28.95 -7.75 20.47
C GLN A 232 30.44 -8.18 20.37
N ARG A 233 31.04 -8.05 19.19
CA ARG A 233 32.44 -8.43 18.94
C ARG A 233 33.40 -7.25 18.98
N ALA A 234 32.89 -6.03 19.02
CA ALA A 234 33.65 -4.77 19.17
C ALA A 234 33.58 -4.24 20.63
#